data_351a1a6165c7610d746327f2dda4969e
#
_entry.id   351a1a6165c7610d746327f2dda4969e
#
_cell.length_a   1.000
_cell.length_b   1.000
_cell.length_c   1.000
_cell.angle_alpha   90.00
_cell.angle_beta   90.00
_cell.angle_gamma   90.00
#
_symmetry.space_group_name_H-M   'P 1'
#
loop_
_entity.id
_entity.type
_entity.pdbx_description
1 polymer ?
#
loop_
_entity_poly.entity_id
_entity_poly.type
_entity_poly.pdbx_seq_one_letter_code
_entity_poly.pdbx_strand_id
1 'polypeptide(L)'
;MNLVQFYDDYWRKADDTFDLERLDLIARRIHSGERVLEIDCGPGVLANLMRERGATITATDLSAVAVERTRAKGIPAEQVDLDTELLPFADATFDTVVSNSMMEHRFYPERTLNEAVRVLKPGGRFITCLPNIAHWICRWWVLTGRFPYVKNSPTDALHIRFFTVAEARRLCQDRGLRVLDLDGSASLWAREFYPALLRSRRLRPLYTRLAHRWPSMFARDFVLVCQKQATLSGPGKEHRLP
;
A
#
# COMPACT_ATOMS: atom_id res chain seq x y z
N MET A 1 -19.26 12.75 -8.88
CA MET A 1 -19.34 11.97 -7.62
C MET A 1 -18.32 12.57 -6.66
N ASN A 2 -18.74 12.92 -5.43
CA ASN A 2 -17.79 13.38 -4.41
C ASN A 2 -17.02 12.18 -3.87
N LEU A 3 -15.70 12.18 -4.00
CA LEU A 3 -14.84 11.05 -3.64
C LEU A 3 -14.88 10.77 -2.12
N VAL A 4 -14.95 11.82 -1.30
CA VAL A 4 -15.11 11.70 0.17
C VAL A 4 -16.38 10.94 0.48
N GLN A 5 -17.51 11.35 -0.11
CA GLN A 5 -18.81 10.67 0.10
C GLN A 5 -18.76 9.21 -0.35
N PHE A 6 -18.09 8.92 -1.46
CA PHE A 6 -17.93 7.54 -1.96
C PHE A 6 -17.20 6.67 -0.93
N TYR A 7 -16.06 7.14 -0.39
CA TYR A 7 -15.30 6.36 0.61
C TYR A 7 -15.97 6.32 1.97
N ASP A 8 -16.72 7.35 2.38
CA ASP A 8 -17.55 7.29 3.59
C ASP A 8 -18.61 6.20 3.49
N ASP A 9 -19.31 6.13 2.35
CA ASP A 9 -20.32 5.09 2.12
C ASP A 9 -19.70 3.69 2.00
N TYR A 10 -18.50 3.60 1.42
CA TYR A 10 -17.74 2.36 1.36
C TYR A 10 -17.39 1.86 2.77
N TRP A 11 -16.81 2.71 3.61
CA TRP A 11 -16.39 2.33 4.96
C TRP A 11 -17.55 2.12 5.94
N ARG A 12 -18.72 2.73 5.72
CA ARG A 12 -19.93 2.39 6.50
C ARG A 12 -20.40 0.97 6.25
N LYS A 13 -20.22 0.45 5.05
CA LYS A 13 -20.72 -0.87 4.62
C LYS A 13 -19.66 -1.96 4.73
N ALA A 14 -18.38 -1.59 4.71
CA ALA A 14 -17.28 -2.53 4.80
C ALA A 14 -17.22 -3.16 6.20
N ASP A 15 -17.14 -4.48 6.22
CA ASP A 15 -16.76 -5.23 7.41
C ASP A 15 -15.24 -5.14 7.65
N ASP A 16 -14.78 -5.64 8.81
CA ASP A 16 -13.35 -5.70 9.16
C ASP A 16 -12.69 -6.98 8.61
N THR A 17 -13.15 -7.48 7.48
CA THR A 17 -12.54 -8.65 6.81
C THR A 17 -11.39 -8.20 5.92
N PHE A 18 -10.17 -8.48 6.36
CA PHE A 18 -8.94 -8.09 5.66
C PHE A 18 -8.04 -9.29 5.40
N ASP A 19 -7.16 -9.13 4.41
CA ASP A 19 -6.08 -10.07 4.14
C ASP A 19 -4.98 -9.95 5.21
N LEU A 20 -5.18 -10.67 6.33
CA LEU A 20 -4.26 -10.62 7.46
C LEU A 20 -2.85 -11.10 7.10
N GLU A 21 -2.69 -12.03 6.13
CA GLU A 21 -1.38 -12.48 5.64
C GLU A 21 -0.62 -11.30 5.02
N ARG A 22 -1.29 -10.51 4.19
CA ARG A 22 -0.72 -9.32 3.57
C ARG A 22 -0.42 -8.22 4.61
N LEU A 23 -1.35 -7.95 5.53
CA LEU A 23 -1.13 -6.94 6.58
C LEU A 23 0.03 -7.32 7.49
N ASP A 24 0.20 -8.61 7.82
CA ASP A 24 1.32 -9.08 8.62
C ASP A 24 2.67 -8.91 7.90
N LEU A 25 2.71 -9.05 6.57
CA LEU A 25 3.92 -8.75 5.80
C LEU A 25 4.41 -7.31 6.02
N ILE A 26 3.50 -6.35 6.19
CA ILE A 26 3.84 -4.97 6.49
C ILE A 26 4.19 -4.82 7.96
N ALA A 27 3.28 -5.25 8.84
CA ALA A 27 3.40 -5.04 10.28
C ALA A 27 4.69 -5.63 10.86
N ARG A 28 5.14 -6.81 10.41
CA ARG A 28 6.40 -7.43 10.88
C ARG A 28 7.67 -6.65 10.52
N ARG A 29 7.57 -5.65 9.66
CA ARG A 29 8.67 -4.74 9.28
C ARG A 29 8.75 -3.50 10.14
N ILE A 30 7.79 -3.32 11.03
CA ILE A 30 7.75 -2.21 11.99
C ILE A 30 8.55 -2.62 13.24
N HIS A 31 9.35 -1.69 13.73
CA HIS A 31 10.14 -1.92 14.94
C HIS A 31 9.46 -1.25 16.14
N SER A 32 9.64 -1.84 17.33
CA SER A 32 9.14 -1.25 18.56
C SER A 32 9.79 0.11 18.82
N GLY A 33 8.99 1.06 19.30
CA GLY A 33 9.44 2.43 19.59
C GLY A 33 9.43 3.38 18.38
N GLU A 34 9.19 2.90 17.15
CA GLU A 34 9.09 3.78 15.98
C GLU A 34 7.85 4.67 16.02
N ARG A 35 8.00 5.91 15.55
CA ARG A 35 6.88 6.78 15.20
C ARG A 35 6.47 6.50 13.74
N VAL A 36 5.29 5.94 13.57
CA VAL A 36 4.79 5.50 12.27
C VAL A 36 3.60 6.32 11.84
N LEU A 37 3.60 6.80 10.61
CA LEU A 37 2.42 7.33 9.92
C LEU A 37 1.85 6.28 8.99
N GLU A 38 0.57 5.96 9.13
CA GLU A 38 -0.19 5.22 8.11
C GLU A 38 -1.03 6.19 7.29
N ILE A 39 -0.75 6.25 6.00
CA ILE A 39 -1.51 7.03 5.01
C ILE A 39 -2.63 6.16 4.45
N ASP A 40 -3.85 6.70 4.39
CA ASP A 40 -5.05 6.02 3.90
C ASP A 40 -5.33 4.74 4.72
N CYS A 41 -5.47 4.92 6.03
CA CYS A 41 -5.50 3.84 7.02
C CYS A 41 -6.76 2.98 6.99
N GLY A 42 -7.81 3.40 6.27
CA GLY A 42 -9.12 2.77 6.35
C GLY A 42 -9.63 2.71 7.79
N PRO A 43 -10.21 1.60 8.25
CA PRO A 43 -10.72 1.46 9.62
C PRO A 43 -9.62 1.16 10.65
N GLY A 44 -8.32 1.35 10.33
CA GLY A 44 -7.20 1.25 11.25
C GLY A 44 -6.81 -0.19 11.65
N VAL A 45 -7.06 -1.18 10.79
CA VAL A 45 -6.70 -2.58 11.10
C VAL A 45 -5.20 -2.77 11.08
N LEU A 46 -4.50 -2.28 10.04
CA LEU A 46 -3.04 -2.35 9.96
C LEU A 46 -2.39 -1.45 11.03
N ALA A 47 -2.93 -0.23 11.25
CA ALA A 47 -2.50 0.64 12.33
C ALA A 47 -2.50 -0.07 13.70
N ASN A 48 -3.57 -0.81 14.00
CA ASN A 48 -3.66 -1.59 15.24
C ASN A 48 -2.60 -2.70 15.31
N LEU A 49 -2.39 -3.45 14.23
CA LEU A 49 -1.35 -4.49 14.17
C LEU A 49 0.06 -3.91 14.38
N MET A 50 0.34 -2.73 13.82
CA MET A 50 1.63 -2.05 14.01
C MET A 50 1.79 -1.54 15.45
N ARG A 51 0.71 -1.02 16.07
CA ARG A 51 0.70 -0.62 17.48
C ARG A 51 0.96 -1.80 18.42
N GLU A 52 0.37 -2.95 18.16
CA GLU A 52 0.59 -4.18 18.93
C GLU A 52 2.06 -4.64 18.89
N ARG A 53 2.82 -4.21 17.87
CA ARG A 53 4.27 -4.43 17.78
C ARG A 53 5.11 -3.38 18.50
N GLY A 54 4.47 -2.47 19.22
CA GLY A 54 5.12 -1.47 20.06
C GLY A 54 5.47 -0.15 19.36
N ALA A 55 4.92 0.11 18.19
CA ALA A 55 5.08 1.41 17.52
C ALA A 55 4.04 2.43 18.01
N THR A 56 4.41 3.71 17.93
CA THR A 56 3.49 4.84 18.11
C THR A 56 2.91 5.22 16.75
N ILE A 57 1.60 5.02 16.60
CA ILE A 57 0.94 5.21 15.31
C ILE A 57 0.19 6.53 15.26
N THR A 58 0.33 7.24 14.16
CA THR A 58 -0.57 8.29 13.68
C THR A 58 -1.11 7.86 12.32
N ALA A 59 -2.36 8.17 12.02
CA ALA A 59 -3.01 7.73 10.78
C ALA A 59 -3.69 8.89 10.07
N THR A 60 -3.86 8.77 8.75
CA THR A 60 -4.68 9.70 7.96
C THR A 60 -5.57 8.90 6.99
N ASP A 61 -6.72 9.47 6.63
CA ASP A 61 -7.59 8.93 5.60
C ASP A 61 -8.44 10.05 4.99
N LEU A 62 -8.88 9.88 3.75
CA LEU A 62 -9.81 10.78 3.09
C LEU A 62 -11.20 10.71 3.73
N SER A 63 -11.62 9.53 4.20
CA SER A 63 -12.94 9.27 4.77
C SER A 63 -13.01 9.64 6.25
N ALA A 64 -13.96 10.49 6.61
CA ALA A 64 -14.27 10.77 8.01
C ALA A 64 -14.70 9.51 8.79
N VAL A 65 -15.43 8.61 8.13
CA VAL A 65 -15.87 7.33 8.72
C VAL A 65 -14.68 6.43 9.04
N ALA A 66 -13.69 6.34 8.14
CA ALA A 66 -12.46 5.59 8.37
C ALA A 66 -11.67 6.18 9.56
N VAL A 67 -11.53 7.50 9.59
CA VAL A 67 -10.87 8.22 10.69
C VAL A 67 -11.56 7.94 12.03
N GLU A 68 -12.87 8.02 12.10
CA GLU A 68 -13.64 7.73 13.33
C GLU A 68 -13.45 6.27 13.79
N ARG A 69 -13.50 5.31 12.85
CA ARG A 69 -13.26 3.88 13.17
C ARG A 69 -11.85 3.62 13.68
N THR A 70 -10.87 4.35 13.14
CA THR A 70 -9.47 4.29 13.60
C THR A 70 -9.31 4.91 14.99
N ARG A 71 -9.92 6.08 15.22
CA ARG A 71 -9.94 6.74 16.55
C ARG A 71 -10.63 5.89 17.63
N ALA A 72 -11.70 5.19 17.25
CA ALA A 72 -12.38 4.25 18.15
C ALA A 72 -11.48 3.09 18.64
N LYS A 73 -10.40 2.79 17.91
CA LYS A 73 -9.35 1.84 18.34
C LYS A 73 -8.25 2.49 19.21
N GLY A 74 -8.41 3.78 19.58
CA GLY A 74 -7.44 4.54 20.36
C GLY A 74 -6.19 4.97 19.59
N ILE A 75 -6.28 5.08 18.26
CA ILE A 75 -5.20 5.52 17.38
C ILE A 75 -5.50 6.95 16.91
N PRO A 76 -4.60 7.94 17.11
CA PRO A 76 -4.74 9.26 16.56
C PRO A 76 -4.85 9.20 15.02
N ALA A 77 -5.89 9.81 14.47
CA ALA A 77 -6.12 9.84 13.03
C ALA A 77 -6.69 11.18 12.61
N GLU A 78 -6.35 11.64 11.40
CA GLU A 78 -6.81 12.91 10.84
C GLU A 78 -7.40 12.69 9.45
N GLN A 79 -8.45 13.47 9.12
CA GLN A 79 -9.01 13.47 7.79
C GLN A 79 -8.15 14.33 6.88
N VAL A 80 -7.63 13.78 5.78
CA VAL A 80 -6.76 14.49 4.83
C VAL A 80 -7.06 14.00 3.41
N ASP A 81 -7.29 14.93 2.50
CA ASP A 81 -7.35 14.66 1.06
C ASP A 81 -5.99 14.95 0.42
N LEU A 82 -5.15 13.93 0.29
CA LEU A 82 -3.82 14.07 -0.30
C LEU A 82 -3.80 14.36 -1.82
N ASP A 83 -4.94 14.35 -2.49
CA ASP A 83 -5.01 14.83 -3.87
C ASP A 83 -5.08 16.36 -3.93
N THR A 84 -5.52 17.03 -2.87
CA THR A 84 -5.69 18.50 -2.78
C THR A 84 -4.90 19.16 -1.65
N GLU A 85 -4.60 18.43 -0.57
CA GLU A 85 -3.99 18.91 0.67
C GLU A 85 -2.58 18.33 0.88
N LEU A 86 -1.83 18.93 1.80
CA LEU A 86 -0.58 18.38 2.32
C LEU A 86 -0.86 17.64 3.64
N LEU A 87 0.02 16.71 4.01
CA LEU A 87 -0.02 16.10 5.34
C LEU A 87 0.19 17.16 6.42
N PRO A 88 -0.67 17.23 7.48
CA PRO A 88 -0.61 18.24 8.54
C PRO A 88 0.52 17.96 9.55
N PHE A 89 1.65 17.48 9.07
CA PHE A 89 2.81 17.15 9.89
C PHE A 89 4.05 17.88 9.38
N ALA A 90 4.93 18.25 10.32
CA ALA A 90 6.21 18.87 9.99
C ALA A 90 7.13 17.89 9.23
N ASP A 91 8.09 18.44 8.51
CA ASP A 91 9.14 17.69 7.84
C ASP A 91 9.90 16.81 8.85
N ALA A 92 10.39 15.67 8.41
CA ALA A 92 11.24 14.78 9.21
C ALA A 92 10.63 14.38 10.57
N THR A 93 9.33 14.11 10.62
CA THR A 93 8.60 13.76 11.85
C THR A 93 8.62 12.27 12.16
N PHE A 94 8.49 11.41 11.12
CA PHE A 94 8.25 9.98 11.29
C PHE A 94 9.48 9.13 10.96
N ASP A 95 9.65 8.04 11.70
CA ASP A 95 10.69 7.03 11.45
C ASP A 95 10.27 6.13 10.27
N THR A 96 8.98 5.83 10.17
CA THR A 96 8.40 5.02 9.09
C THR A 96 7.08 5.63 8.62
N VAL A 97 6.87 5.64 7.30
CA VAL A 97 5.58 5.94 6.66
C VAL A 97 5.11 4.70 5.90
N VAL A 98 3.84 4.35 6.09
CA VAL A 98 3.21 3.19 5.48
C VAL A 98 2.06 3.63 4.57
N SER A 99 1.99 3.07 3.36
CA SER A 99 0.85 3.21 2.45
C SER A 99 0.47 1.82 1.92
N ASN A 100 -0.73 1.36 2.26
CA ASN A 100 -1.16 0.00 1.96
C ASN A 100 -2.35 -0.02 0.99
N SER A 101 -2.10 -0.40 -0.26
CA SER A 101 -3.12 -0.58 -1.31
C SER A 101 -3.99 0.66 -1.52
N MET A 102 -3.37 1.82 -1.70
CA MET A 102 -4.06 3.08 -1.94
C MET A 102 -3.48 3.88 -3.09
N MET A 103 -2.20 3.75 -3.43
CA MET A 103 -1.61 4.51 -4.55
C MET A 103 -2.21 4.11 -5.90
N GLU A 104 -2.75 2.91 -6.05
CA GLU A 104 -3.47 2.44 -7.23
C GLU A 104 -4.80 3.17 -7.48
N HIS A 105 -5.35 3.81 -6.45
CA HIS A 105 -6.60 4.57 -6.52
C HIS A 105 -6.37 6.08 -6.75
N ARG A 106 -5.10 6.55 -6.76
CA ARG A 106 -4.78 7.97 -6.90
C ARG A 106 -4.47 8.35 -8.34
N PHE A 107 -4.95 9.53 -8.77
CA PHE A 107 -4.57 10.09 -10.08
C PHE A 107 -3.08 10.44 -10.13
N TYR A 108 -2.54 10.96 -9.03
CA TYR A 108 -1.15 11.41 -8.91
C TYR A 108 -0.48 10.77 -7.68
N PRO A 109 -0.15 9.46 -7.73
CA PRO A 109 0.52 8.75 -6.62
C PRO A 109 1.85 9.40 -6.23
N GLU A 110 2.43 10.16 -7.15
CA GLU A 110 3.63 10.97 -6.96
C GLU A 110 3.47 12.01 -5.84
N ARG A 111 2.30 12.65 -5.71
CA ARG A 111 2.03 13.64 -4.65
C ARG A 111 2.05 12.99 -3.28
N THR A 112 1.36 11.88 -3.14
CA THR A 112 1.35 11.09 -1.90
C THR A 112 2.77 10.69 -1.51
N LEU A 113 3.57 10.24 -2.49
CA LEU A 113 4.94 9.82 -2.23
C LEU A 113 5.87 10.98 -1.87
N ASN A 114 5.69 12.17 -2.50
CA ASN A 114 6.43 13.37 -2.13
C ASN A 114 6.15 13.79 -0.69
N GLU A 115 4.89 13.75 -0.25
CA GLU A 115 4.50 14.05 1.12
C GLU A 115 5.03 13.01 2.11
N ALA A 116 4.95 11.71 1.76
CA ALA A 116 5.56 10.64 2.54
C ALA A 116 7.08 10.89 2.74
N VAL A 117 7.78 11.25 1.67
CA VAL A 117 9.22 11.57 1.73
C VAL A 117 9.48 12.84 2.56
N ARG A 118 8.63 13.86 2.45
CA ARG A 118 8.77 15.11 3.23
C ARG A 118 8.72 14.83 4.73
N VAL A 119 7.69 14.11 5.17
CA VAL A 119 7.47 13.84 6.60
C VAL A 119 8.39 12.75 7.18
N LEU A 120 9.06 11.96 6.34
CA LEU A 120 10.06 10.98 6.77
C LEU A 120 11.33 11.67 7.25
N LYS A 121 11.87 11.22 8.39
CA LYS A 121 13.22 11.56 8.85
C LYS A 121 14.28 11.15 7.81
N PRO A 122 15.44 11.80 7.77
CA PRO A 122 16.60 11.28 7.04
C PRO A 122 16.91 9.85 7.49
N GLY A 123 17.07 8.92 6.54
CA GLY A 123 17.24 7.50 6.84
C GLY A 123 15.96 6.75 7.24
N GLY A 124 14.83 7.44 7.38
CA GLY A 124 13.52 6.84 7.66
C GLY A 124 13.03 5.95 6.52
N ARG A 125 12.04 5.11 6.81
CA ARG A 125 11.58 4.08 5.87
C ARG A 125 10.19 4.39 5.32
N PHE A 126 10.02 4.15 4.03
CA PHE A 126 8.71 4.09 3.37
C PHE A 126 8.38 2.64 3.05
N ILE A 127 7.23 2.17 3.51
CA ILE A 127 6.75 0.82 3.25
C ILE A 127 5.44 0.93 2.48
N THR A 128 5.40 0.33 1.29
CA THR A 128 4.17 0.30 0.49
C THR A 128 3.83 -1.10 0.04
N CYS A 129 2.53 -1.38 0.01
CA CYS A 129 1.98 -2.58 -0.60
C CYS A 129 1.14 -2.18 -1.80
N LEU A 130 1.37 -2.84 -2.94
CA LEU A 130 0.69 -2.53 -4.20
C LEU A 130 0.25 -3.81 -4.92
N PRO A 131 -0.90 -3.79 -5.61
CA PRO A 131 -1.34 -4.89 -6.45
C PRO A 131 -0.43 -5.03 -7.67
N ASN A 132 -0.11 -6.27 -8.03
CA ASN A 132 0.82 -6.59 -9.10
C ASN A 132 0.08 -6.90 -10.40
N ILE A 133 -0.04 -5.92 -11.29
CA ILE A 133 -0.65 -6.16 -12.62
C ILE A 133 0.18 -7.13 -13.47
N ALA A 134 1.47 -7.30 -13.18
CA ALA A 134 2.35 -8.25 -13.87
C ALA A 134 2.28 -9.69 -13.30
N HIS A 135 1.32 -9.98 -12.42
CA HIS A 135 1.05 -11.34 -11.95
C HIS A 135 0.78 -12.29 -13.14
N TRP A 136 1.25 -13.54 -13.07
CA TRP A 136 1.16 -14.49 -14.20
C TRP A 136 -0.27 -14.69 -14.72
N ILE A 137 -1.30 -14.65 -13.85
CA ILE A 137 -2.71 -14.72 -14.27
C ILE A 137 -3.10 -13.51 -15.11
N CYS A 138 -2.74 -12.30 -14.69
CA CYS A 138 -3.02 -11.07 -15.45
C CYS A 138 -2.31 -11.11 -16.81
N ARG A 139 -1.04 -11.56 -16.84
CA ARG A 139 -0.29 -11.75 -18.09
C ARG A 139 -1.00 -12.73 -19.02
N TRP A 140 -1.49 -13.86 -18.48
CA TRP A 140 -2.24 -14.85 -19.25
C TRP A 140 -3.54 -14.27 -19.82
N TRP A 141 -4.28 -13.49 -19.02
CA TRP A 141 -5.48 -12.82 -19.52
C TRP A 141 -5.16 -11.91 -20.70
N VAL A 142 -4.18 -11.02 -20.55
CA VAL A 142 -3.79 -10.10 -21.64
C VAL A 142 -3.32 -10.86 -22.87
N LEU A 143 -2.49 -11.89 -22.74
CA LEU A 143 -2.04 -12.74 -23.85
C LEU A 143 -3.19 -13.42 -24.59
N THR A 144 -4.28 -13.74 -23.90
CA THR A 144 -5.48 -14.34 -24.49
C THR A 144 -6.55 -13.32 -24.90
N GLY A 145 -6.19 -12.02 -24.97
CA GLY A 145 -7.09 -10.93 -25.34
C GLY A 145 -8.17 -10.61 -24.31
N ARG A 146 -7.94 -10.91 -23.04
CA ARG A 146 -8.90 -10.72 -21.93
C ARG A 146 -8.34 -9.74 -20.90
N PHE A 147 -9.25 -8.95 -20.29
CA PHE A 147 -8.95 -8.09 -19.15
C PHE A 147 -10.17 -8.03 -18.23
N PRO A 148 -10.46 -9.09 -17.46
CA PRO A 148 -11.61 -9.10 -16.56
C PRO A 148 -11.39 -8.18 -15.36
N TYR A 149 -12.41 -7.41 -14.98
CA TYR A 149 -12.42 -6.67 -13.72
C TYR A 149 -12.85 -7.60 -12.58
N VAL A 150 -11.88 -7.99 -11.77
CA VAL A 150 -12.09 -8.92 -10.64
C VAL A 150 -11.91 -8.18 -9.33
N LYS A 151 -12.94 -8.17 -8.49
CA LYS A 151 -12.90 -7.50 -7.19
C LYS A 151 -11.75 -8.02 -6.30
N ASN A 152 -11.12 -7.12 -5.57
CA ASN A 152 -9.97 -7.43 -4.69
C ASN A 152 -8.81 -8.13 -5.44
N SER A 153 -8.55 -7.75 -6.66
CA SER A 153 -7.45 -8.27 -7.47
C SER A 153 -6.66 -7.11 -8.12
N PRO A 154 -5.51 -7.38 -8.76
CA PRO A 154 -4.78 -6.35 -9.48
C PRO A 154 -5.59 -5.66 -10.60
N THR A 155 -6.66 -6.30 -11.07
CA THR A 155 -7.58 -5.74 -12.07
C THR A 155 -8.90 -5.26 -11.48
N ASP A 156 -8.92 -4.84 -10.21
CA ASP A 156 -10.13 -4.27 -9.61
C ASP A 156 -10.60 -3.04 -10.38
N ALA A 157 -11.92 -2.89 -10.52
CA ALA A 157 -12.52 -1.79 -11.28
C ALA A 157 -12.26 -0.41 -10.66
N LEU A 158 -11.88 -0.35 -9.39
CA LEU A 158 -11.52 0.90 -8.70
C LEU A 158 -10.05 1.30 -8.89
N HIS A 159 -9.22 0.43 -9.47
CA HIS A 159 -7.82 0.75 -9.74
C HIS A 159 -7.71 1.61 -11.00
N ILE A 160 -7.19 2.81 -10.85
CA ILE A 160 -6.92 3.74 -11.96
C ILE A 160 -5.43 3.79 -12.32
N ARG A 161 -4.56 3.24 -11.47
CA ARG A 161 -3.13 3.04 -11.74
C ARG A 161 -2.78 1.57 -11.56
N PHE A 162 -1.93 1.08 -12.46
CA PHE A 162 -1.48 -0.30 -12.46
C PHE A 162 0.03 -0.35 -12.23
N PHE A 163 0.45 -1.09 -11.20
CA PHE A 163 1.85 -1.19 -10.84
C PHE A 163 2.43 -2.56 -11.17
N THR A 164 3.62 -2.54 -11.74
CA THR A 164 4.56 -3.65 -11.71
C THR A 164 5.59 -3.39 -10.62
N VAL A 165 6.32 -4.42 -10.18
CA VAL A 165 7.45 -4.24 -9.26
C VAL A 165 8.48 -3.26 -9.82
N ALA A 166 8.74 -3.29 -11.14
CA ALA A 166 9.71 -2.41 -11.78
C ALA A 166 9.28 -0.94 -11.71
N GLU A 167 8.02 -0.65 -12.06
CA GLU A 167 7.49 0.72 -12.03
C GLU A 167 7.37 1.27 -10.61
N ALA A 168 6.95 0.45 -9.64
CA ALA A 168 6.92 0.87 -8.24
C ALA A 168 8.32 1.19 -7.68
N ARG A 169 9.33 0.38 -8.04
CA ARG A 169 10.74 0.67 -7.69
C ARG A 169 11.21 1.99 -8.29
N ARG A 170 10.95 2.19 -9.58
CA ARG A 170 11.31 3.42 -10.28
C ARG A 170 10.65 4.63 -9.64
N LEU A 171 9.33 4.56 -9.38
CA LEU A 171 8.58 5.62 -8.73
C LEU A 171 9.20 6.05 -7.39
N CYS A 172 9.62 5.08 -6.57
CA CYS A 172 10.31 5.34 -5.30
C CYS A 172 11.71 5.93 -5.52
N GLN A 173 12.51 5.37 -6.44
CA GLN A 173 13.88 5.80 -6.70
C GLN A 173 13.95 7.23 -7.27
N ASP A 174 13.03 7.59 -8.15
CA ASP A 174 12.92 8.95 -8.72
C ASP A 174 12.65 10.02 -7.64
N ARG A 175 12.27 9.60 -6.41
CA ARG A 175 12.01 10.47 -5.25
C ARG A 175 13.00 10.28 -4.10
N GLY A 176 14.19 9.75 -4.41
CA GLY A 176 15.27 9.62 -3.44
C GLY A 176 15.06 8.53 -2.40
N LEU A 177 14.22 7.56 -2.70
CA LEU A 177 14.01 6.37 -1.88
C LEU A 177 14.82 5.19 -2.44
N ARG A 178 15.75 4.67 -1.67
CA ARG A 178 16.50 3.45 -2.01
C ARG A 178 15.70 2.22 -1.59
N VAL A 179 15.42 1.32 -2.50
CA VAL A 179 14.74 0.06 -2.19
C VAL A 179 15.68 -0.84 -1.37
N LEU A 180 15.21 -1.27 -0.19
CA LEU A 180 15.93 -2.16 0.73
C LEU A 180 15.46 -3.61 0.61
N ASP A 181 14.13 -3.81 0.48
CA ASP A 181 13.52 -5.13 0.49
C ASP A 181 12.30 -5.17 -0.44
N LEU A 182 12.04 -6.36 -0.97
CA LEU A 182 10.88 -6.69 -1.77
C LEU A 182 10.36 -8.05 -1.33
N ASP A 183 9.09 -8.11 -0.98
CA ASP A 183 8.40 -9.34 -0.63
C ASP A 183 7.05 -9.42 -1.35
N GLY A 184 6.39 -10.56 -1.32
CA GLY A 184 5.12 -10.74 -1.99
C GLY A 184 4.13 -11.57 -1.21
N SER A 185 2.85 -11.15 -1.21
CA SER A 185 1.73 -11.94 -0.73
C SER A 185 1.06 -12.66 -1.88
N ALA A 186 0.78 -13.95 -1.69
CA ALA A 186 -0.08 -14.70 -2.59
C ALA A 186 -1.55 -14.26 -2.49
N SER A 187 -1.98 -13.80 -1.31
CA SER A 187 -3.36 -13.33 -1.04
C SER A 187 -4.42 -14.31 -1.57
N LEU A 188 -4.24 -15.60 -1.29
CA LEU A 188 -5.06 -16.69 -1.85
C LEU A 188 -6.53 -16.71 -1.36
N TRP A 189 -6.90 -15.80 -0.49
CA TRP A 189 -8.29 -15.58 -0.09
C TRP A 189 -9.16 -15.00 -1.21
N ALA A 190 -8.55 -14.32 -2.19
CA ALA A 190 -9.23 -13.75 -3.35
C ALA A 190 -9.71 -14.86 -4.31
N ARG A 191 -10.88 -15.44 -3.98
CA ARG A 191 -11.38 -16.69 -4.60
C ARG A 191 -11.65 -16.55 -6.09
N GLU A 192 -12.09 -15.40 -6.55
CA GLU A 192 -12.43 -15.16 -7.95
C GLU A 192 -11.19 -14.95 -8.82
N PHE A 193 -10.08 -14.55 -8.22
CA PHE A 193 -8.82 -14.34 -8.92
C PHE A 193 -8.06 -15.64 -9.18
N TYR A 194 -8.10 -16.59 -8.24
CA TYR A 194 -7.29 -17.80 -8.32
C TYR A 194 -8.07 -19.04 -8.71
N PRO A 195 -7.51 -19.92 -9.58
CA PRO A 195 -8.00 -21.27 -9.78
C PRO A 195 -8.13 -22.00 -8.43
N ALA A 196 -9.22 -22.77 -8.25
CA ALA A 196 -9.50 -23.48 -7.00
C ALA A 196 -8.35 -24.40 -6.56
N LEU A 197 -7.63 -24.99 -7.53
CA LEU A 197 -6.50 -25.87 -7.30
C LEU A 197 -5.38 -25.22 -6.46
N LEU A 198 -5.04 -23.96 -6.74
CA LEU A 198 -3.97 -23.22 -6.03
C LEU A 198 -4.34 -22.93 -4.56
N ARG A 199 -5.63 -22.91 -4.26
CA ARG A 199 -6.15 -22.70 -2.89
C ARG A 199 -6.23 -23.99 -2.08
N SER A 200 -5.92 -25.13 -2.70
CA SER A 200 -5.93 -26.43 -2.02
C SER A 200 -4.89 -26.46 -0.91
N ARG A 201 -5.18 -27.22 0.17
CA ARG A 201 -4.28 -27.38 1.33
C ARG A 201 -2.86 -27.85 0.94
N ARG A 202 -2.74 -28.59 -0.16
CA ARG A 202 -1.44 -29.13 -0.63
C ARG A 202 -0.63 -28.08 -1.42
N LEU A 203 -1.26 -27.29 -2.28
CA LEU A 203 -0.57 -26.37 -3.18
C LEU A 203 -0.40 -24.96 -2.60
N ARG A 204 -1.26 -24.55 -1.67
CA ARG A 204 -1.18 -23.24 -1.03
C ARG A 204 0.21 -22.94 -0.45
N PRO A 205 0.86 -23.80 0.36
CA PRO A 205 2.18 -23.50 0.91
C PRO A 205 3.26 -23.35 -0.17
N LEU A 206 3.19 -24.16 -1.21
CA LEU A 206 4.12 -24.07 -2.34
C LEU A 206 3.93 -22.76 -3.09
N TYR A 207 2.68 -22.40 -3.39
CA TYR A 207 2.40 -21.16 -4.11
C TYR A 207 2.78 -19.92 -3.28
N THR A 208 2.54 -19.90 -1.98
CA THR A 208 2.99 -18.82 -1.09
C THR A 208 4.52 -18.68 -1.12
N ARG A 209 5.28 -19.79 -1.11
CA ARG A 209 6.75 -19.74 -1.28
C ARG A 209 7.17 -19.16 -2.63
N LEU A 210 6.46 -19.47 -3.71
CA LEU A 210 6.71 -18.88 -5.03
C LEU A 210 6.44 -17.37 -5.02
N ALA A 211 5.37 -16.91 -4.38
CA ALA A 211 5.03 -15.50 -4.24
C ALA A 211 6.13 -14.72 -3.50
N HIS A 212 6.68 -15.29 -2.42
CA HIS A 212 7.83 -14.68 -1.71
C HIS A 212 9.12 -14.70 -2.54
N ARG A 213 9.41 -15.82 -3.24
CA ARG A 213 10.68 -15.99 -3.96
C ARG A 213 10.74 -15.20 -5.28
N TRP A 214 9.60 -15.09 -5.98
CA TRP A 214 9.45 -14.38 -7.25
C TRP A 214 8.21 -13.48 -7.25
N PRO A 215 8.20 -12.40 -6.43
CA PRO A 215 7.02 -11.55 -6.25
C PRO A 215 6.54 -10.90 -7.54
N SER A 216 7.44 -10.54 -8.45
CA SER A 216 7.07 -9.96 -9.76
C SER A 216 6.22 -10.87 -10.64
N MET A 217 6.22 -12.19 -10.38
CA MET A 217 5.48 -13.18 -11.18
C MET A 217 4.31 -13.81 -10.41
N PHE A 218 4.51 -14.14 -9.15
CA PHE A 218 3.59 -14.98 -8.38
C PHE A 218 2.89 -14.26 -7.22
N ALA A 219 3.37 -13.08 -6.81
CA ALA A 219 2.66 -12.30 -5.80
C ALA A 219 1.48 -11.56 -6.42
N ARG A 220 0.31 -11.67 -5.80
CA ARG A 220 -0.85 -10.82 -6.14
C ARG A 220 -0.59 -9.38 -5.71
N ASP A 221 -0.06 -9.23 -4.50
CA ASP A 221 0.37 -7.95 -3.96
C ASP A 221 1.85 -8.04 -3.57
N PHE A 222 2.62 -7.01 -3.83
CA PHE A 222 4.01 -6.93 -3.40
C PHE A 222 4.21 -5.81 -2.39
N VAL A 223 5.12 -6.04 -1.46
CA VAL A 223 5.53 -5.07 -0.43
C VAL A 223 6.92 -4.59 -0.74
N LEU A 224 7.09 -3.27 -0.90
CA LEU A 224 8.38 -2.61 -1.01
C LEU A 224 8.72 -1.93 0.31
N VAL A 225 9.94 -2.14 0.79
CA VAL A 225 10.55 -1.37 1.86
C VAL A 225 11.63 -0.49 1.26
N CYS A 226 11.48 0.81 1.41
CA CYS A 226 12.41 1.79 0.87
C CYS A 226 12.96 2.65 2.01
N GLN A 227 14.15 3.23 1.82
CA GLN A 227 14.79 4.13 2.78
C GLN A 227 15.02 5.49 2.13
N LYS A 228 14.63 6.56 2.84
CA LYS A 228 14.94 7.92 2.45
C LYS A 228 16.44 8.15 2.52
N GLN A 229 17.05 8.53 1.39
CA GLN A 229 18.48 8.83 1.33
C GLN A 229 18.75 10.14 2.09
N ALA A 230 19.86 10.18 2.81
CA ALA A 230 20.21 11.32 3.68
C ALA A 230 20.55 12.59 2.87
N THR A 231 20.84 12.48 1.57
CA THR A 231 21.17 13.60 0.69
C THR A 231 20.52 13.41 -0.67
N LEU A 232 19.52 14.23 -0.97
CA LEU A 232 19.23 14.61 -2.35
C LEU A 232 20.02 15.90 -2.62
N SER A 233 21.24 15.78 -3.14
CA SER A 233 21.91 16.90 -3.78
C SER A 233 21.30 17.09 -5.17
N GLY A 234 20.40 18.07 -5.29
CA GLY A 234 19.87 18.51 -6.56
C GLY A 234 18.34 18.40 -6.68
N PRO A 235 17.69 19.40 -7.28
CA PRO A 235 16.27 19.36 -7.57
C PRO A 235 16.00 18.20 -8.54
N GLY A 236 15.13 17.30 -8.13
CA GLY A 236 14.61 16.27 -9.01
C GLY A 236 14.10 16.92 -10.29
N LYS A 237 14.40 16.32 -11.45
CA LYS A 237 13.85 16.78 -12.72
C LYS A 237 12.34 16.86 -12.57
N GLU A 238 11.82 18.08 -12.60
CA GLU A 238 10.38 18.30 -12.78
C GLU A 238 9.97 17.59 -14.07
N HIS A 239 9.38 16.42 -13.95
CA HIS A 239 8.60 15.89 -15.05
C HIS A 239 7.36 16.76 -15.17
N ARG A 240 7.45 17.78 -16.05
CA ARG A 240 6.26 18.47 -16.55
C ARG A 240 5.40 17.40 -17.20
N LEU A 241 4.22 17.19 -16.62
CA LEU A 241 3.16 16.45 -17.29
C LEU A 241 2.80 17.15 -18.59
N PRO A 242 2.47 16.43 -19.67
CA PRO A 242 2.01 17.00 -20.92
C PRO A 242 0.70 17.76 -20.75
#